data_1d0ec60a16db341ed22fe9e807d2168e
#
_entry.id   1d0ec60a16db341ed22fe9e807d2168e
#
_cell.length_a   1.000
_cell.length_b   1.000
_cell.length_c   1.000
_cell.angle_alpha   90.00
_cell.angle_beta   90.00
_cell.angle_gamma   90.00
#
_symmetry.space_group_name_H-M   'P 1'
#
loop_
_entity.id
_entity.type
_entity.pdbx_description
1 polymer ?
#
loop_
_entity_poly.entity_id
_entity_poly.type
_entity_poly.pdbx_seq_one_letter_code
_entity_poly.pdbx_strand_id
1 'polypeptide(L)'
;MTKMNKDKLLHNLLSNVDQLNFSRIKDFHFISKDKQFRYFDDKEISNMIIEYYLEQNKAGIQKQSAKVKKINRITLKIHSLLSYQLHKDLKHKDFLKKVFMFLSLEKNFPTMLDYFFSISSNMWSVAGDTSTDINYYSKRVILCTVYSKIFIKLITSQNYTASMIEEDVNNELNKVKKFNELKSKILSPDILSIFKKFNPKNNKKEGRGF
;
A
#
# COMPACT_ATOMS: atom_id res chain seq x y z
N MET A 1 23.93 10.19 2.52
CA MET A 1 24.12 8.89 1.85
C MET A 1 23.91 9.06 0.35
N THR A 2 24.89 8.72 -0.49
CA THR A 2 24.75 8.79 -1.96
C THR A 2 23.81 7.68 -2.45
N LYS A 3 23.12 7.90 -3.57
CA LYS A 3 22.18 6.92 -4.17
C LYS A 3 22.85 5.56 -4.41
N MET A 4 24.08 5.56 -4.91
CA MET A 4 24.85 4.34 -5.19
C MET A 4 25.15 3.52 -3.93
N ASN A 5 25.32 4.19 -2.78
CA ASN A 5 25.56 3.50 -1.50
C ASN A 5 24.27 2.87 -0.96
N LYS A 6 23.11 3.52 -1.15
CA LYS A 6 21.79 2.97 -0.76
C LYS A 6 21.42 1.72 -1.56
N ASP A 7 21.65 1.72 -2.87
CA ASP A 7 21.39 0.55 -3.74
C ASP A 7 22.26 -0.65 -3.34
N LYS A 8 23.54 -0.43 -3.06
CA LYS A 8 24.46 -1.47 -2.59
C LYS A 8 24.03 -2.02 -1.22
N LEU A 9 23.63 -1.14 -0.32
CA LEU A 9 23.12 -1.56 0.99
C LEU A 9 21.88 -2.43 0.85
N LEU A 10 20.88 -1.96 0.07
CA LEU A 10 19.65 -2.73 -0.14
C LEU A 10 19.94 -4.09 -0.79
N HIS A 11 20.85 -4.17 -1.75
CA HIS A 11 21.27 -5.44 -2.34
C HIS A 11 21.86 -6.39 -1.29
N ASN A 12 22.75 -5.89 -0.42
CA ASN A 12 23.33 -6.69 0.66
C ASN A 12 22.27 -7.17 1.66
N LEU A 13 21.29 -6.33 1.99
CA LEU A 13 20.17 -6.71 2.88
C LEU A 13 19.30 -7.81 2.26
N LEU A 14 18.98 -7.69 0.97
CA LEU A 14 18.19 -8.70 0.25
C LEU A 14 18.93 -10.02 0.07
N SER A 15 20.26 -9.99 -0.06
CA SER A 15 21.09 -11.19 -0.22
C SER A 15 21.39 -11.91 1.09
N ASN A 16 21.21 -11.25 2.24
CA ASN A 16 21.54 -11.79 3.57
C ASN A 16 20.35 -11.70 4.53
N VAL A 17 19.16 -11.98 4.03
CA VAL A 17 17.89 -11.81 4.78
C VAL A 17 17.88 -12.58 6.10
N ASP A 18 18.47 -13.77 6.16
CA ASP A 18 18.48 -14.63 7.35
C ASP A 18 19.14 -13.95 8.56
N GLN A 19 20.17 -13.13 8.32
CA GLN A 19 20.89 -12.38 9.35
C GLN A 19 20.19 -11.08 9.77
N LEU A 20 19.09 -10.72 9.11
CA LEU A 20 18.44 -9.44 9.29
C LEU A 20 17.55 -9.42 10.52
N ASN A 21 17.74 -8.41 11.37
CA ASN A 21 16.84 -8.06 12.46
C ASN A 21 16.65 -6.53 12.52
N PHE A 22 15.48 -6.03 12.10
CA PHE A 22 15.20 -4.60 12.06
C PHE A 22 15.16 -3.94 13.45
N SER A 23 14.90 -4.69 14.52
CA SER A 23 14.96 -4.16 15.90
C SER A 23 16.39 -4.04 16.43
N ARG A 24 17.36 -4.66 15.76
CA ARG A 24 18.80 -4.67 16.09
C ARG A 24 19.63 -4.58 14.81
N ILE A 25 19.26 -3.64 13.95
CA ILE A 25 19.83 -3.53 12.60
C ILE A 25 21.31 -3.14 12.60
N LYS A 26 21.78 -2.49 13.67
CA LYS A 26 23.20 -2.18 13.86
C LYS A 26 24.09 -3.39 13.98
N ASP A 27 23.56 -4.55 14.40
CA ASP A 27 24.32 -5.79 14.47
C ASP A 27 24.60 -6.37 13.06
N PHE A 28 23.89 -5.89 12.04
CA PHE A 28 24.11 -6.34 10.68
C PHE A 28 25.47 -5.84 10.16
N HIS A 29 26.31 -6.79 9.71
CA HIS A 29 27.72 -6.56 9.39
C HIS A 29 27.98 -5.36 8.43
N PHE A 30 27.13 -5.17 7.43
CA PHE A 30 27.29 -4.06 6.47
C PHE A 30 26.92 -2.70 7.06
N ILE A 31 26.10 -2.68 8.10
CA ILE A 31 25.70 -1.45 8.81
C ILE A 31 26.72 -1.15 9.92
N SER A 32 27.13 -2.16 10.69
CA SER A 32 28.09 -1.98 11.79
C SER A 32 29.43 -1.42 11.33
N LYS A 33 29.86 -1.74 10.11
CA LYS A 33 31.12 -1.24 9.52
C LYS A 33 31.01 0.11 8.81
N ASP A 34 29.79 0.57 8.51
CA ASP A 34 29.59 1.83 7.81
C ASP A 34 29.52 2.99 8.79
N LYS A 35 30.55 3.86 8.78
CA LYS A 35 30.65 5.03 9.64
C LYS A 35 29.45 5.97 9.57
N GLN A 36 28.69 5.97 8.47
CA GLN A 36 27.50 6.82 8.29
C GLN A 36 26.38 6.48 9.27
N PHE A 37 26.27 5.21 9.71
CA PHE A 37 25.21 4.78 10.64
C PHE A 37 25.59 4.92 12.11
N ARG A 38 26.79 5.37 12.41
CA ARG A 38 27.30 5.42 13.80
C ARG A 38 26.45 6.28 14.73
N TYR A 39 25.86 7.35 14.19
CA TYR A 39 25.10 8.35 14.95
C TYR A 39 23.59 8.12 15.00
N PHE A 40 23.08 7.11 14.27
CA PHE A 40 21.66 6.78 14.22
C PHE A 40 21.35 5.60 15.12
N ASP A 41 20.14 5.53 15.66
CA ASP A 41 19.65 4.37 16.38
C ASP A 41 19.12 3.28 15.42
N ASP A 42 18.78 2.10 15.97
CA ASP A 42 18.27 0.98 15.17
C ASP A 42 16.96 1.31 14.47
N LYS A 43 16.08 2.09 15.12
CA LYS A 43 14.79 2.49 14.55
C LYS A 43 14.96 3.47 13.39
N GLU A 44 15.84 4.46 13.55
CA GLU A 44 16.15 5.45 12.52
C GLU A 44 16.72 4.77 11.27
N ILE A 45 17.70 3.87 11.46
CA ILE A 45 18.31 3.12 10.35
C ILE A 45 17.28 2.23 9.67
N SER A 46 16.45 1.53 10.44
CA SER A 46 15.40 0.66 9.91
C SER A 46 14.37 1.44 9.09
N ASN A 47 13.93 2.59 9.58
CA ASN A 47 13.03 3.47 8.85
C ASN A 47 13.66 3.98 7.55
N MET A 48 14.92 4.42 7.57
CA MET A 48 15.65 4.86 6.36
C MET A 48 15.71 3.76 5.29
N ILE A 49 15.92 2.50 5.69
CA ILE A 49 15.95 1.35 4.79
C ILE A 49 14.56 1.09 4.20
N ILE A 50 13.53 1.11 5.04
CA ILE A 50 12.13 0.87 4.63
C ILE A 50 11.65 1.96 3.69
N GLU A 51 11.93 3.23 3.99
CA GLU A 51 11.63 4.38 3.13
C GLU A 51 12.33 4.24 1.78
N TYR A 52 13.60 3.88 1.78
CA TYR A 52 14.34 3.67 0.53
C TYR A 52 13.74 2.51 -0.28
N TYR A 53 13.37 1.40 0.35
CA TYR A 53 12.69 0.30 -0.32
C TYR A 53 11.33 0.73 -0.89
N LEU A 54 10.58 1.56 -0.16
CA LEU A 54 9.33 2.16 -0.62
C LEU A 54 9.54 3.05 -1.87
N GLU A 55 10.59 3.89 -1.88
CA GLU A 55 10.94 4.70 -3.04
C GLU A 55 11.26 3.83 -4.27
N GLN A 56 11.99 2.74 -4.09
CA GLN A 56 12.29 1.78 -5.16
C GLN A 56 11.02 1.10 -5.69
N ASN A 57 10.04 0.83 -4.83
CA ASN A 57 8.75 0.30 -5.23
C ASN A 57 7.95 1.32 -6.04
N LYS A 58 7.86 2.56 -5.57
CA LYS A 58 7.20 3.66 -6.29
C LYS A 58 7.84 3.88 -7.68
N ALA A 59 9.16 3.92 -7.73
CA ALA A 59 9.90 4.05 -9.01
C ALA A 59 9.62 2.87 -9.96
N GLY A 60 9.53 1.65 -9.43
CA GLY A 60 9.16 0.47 -10.20
C GLY A 60 7.76 0.55 -10.80
N ILE A 61 6.78 1.00 -10.01
CA ILE A 61 5.40 1.25 -10.45
C ILE A 61 5.36 2.35 -11.53
N GLN A 62 6.10 3.45 -11.35
CA GLN A 62 6.20 4.53 -12.34
C GLN A 62 6.73 4.04 -13.69
N LYS A 63 7.70 3.13 -13.71
CA LYS A 63 8.21 2.51 -14.93
C LYS A 63 7.14 1.73 -15.72
N GLN A 64 6.04 1.31 -15.07
CA GLN A 64 4.92 0.66 -15.76
C GLN A 64 3.99 1.64 -16.50
N SER A 65 4.18 2.96 -16.34
CA SER A 65 3.29 3.99 -16.90
C SER A 65 3.06 3.84 -18.40
N ALA A 66 4.11 3.59 -19.19
CA ALA A 66 4.02 3.39 -20.64
C ALA A 66 3.17 2.18 -21.04
N LYS A 67 3.29 1.07 -20.27
CA LYS A 67 2.49 -0.15 -20.47
C LYS A 67 1.03 0.11 -20.09
N VAL A 68 0.80 0.75 -18.95
CA VAL A 68 -0.53 1.02 -18.39
C VAL A 68 -1.30 2.03 -19.23
N LYS A 69 -0.63 3.02 -19.85
CA LYS A 69 -1.28 3.97 -20.77
C LYS A 69 -1.98 3.32 -21.96
N LYS A 70 -1.52 2.15 -22.39
CA LYS A 70 -2.13 1.38 -23.50
C LYS A 70 -3.42 0.64 -23.09
N ILE A 71 -3.73 0.60 -21.81
CA ILE A 71 -4.93 -0.06 -21.27
C ILE A 71 -6.04 0.99 -21.15
N ASN A 72 -7.20 0.73 -21.74
CA ASN A 72 -8.29 1.71 -21.75
C ASN A 72 -9.04 1.80 -20.41
N ARG A 73 -9.28 0.64 -19.73
CA ARG A 73 -10.09 0.59 -18.51
C ARG A 73 -9.26 0.80 -17.27
N ILE A 74 -9.65 1.74 -16.41
CA ILE A 74 -8.95 2.08 -15.15
C ILE A 74 -8.82 0.87 -14.21
N THR A 75 -9.83 0.02 -14.15
CA THR A 75 -9.81 -1.21 -13.33
C THR A 75 -8.73 -2.20 -13.79
N LEU A 76 -8.53 -2.35 -15.11
CA LEU A 76 -7.48 -3.19 -15.67
C LEU A 76 -6.09 -2.57 -15.47
N LYS A 77 -5.98 -1.24 -15.46
CA LYS A 77 -4.74 -0.54 -15.10
C LYS A 77 -4.35 -0.86 -13.66
N ILE A 78 -5.29 -0.71 -12.72
CA ILE A 78 -5.07 -1.04 -11.30
C ILE A 78 -4.74 -2.52 -11.12
N HIS A 79 -5.46 -3.43 -11.80
CA HIS A 79 -5.13 -4.86 -11.79
C HIS A 79 -3.66 -5.09 -12.19
N SER A 80 -3.24 -4.55 -13.34
CA SER A 80 -1.88 -4.73 -13.85
C SER A 80 -0.80 -4.18 -12.90
N LEU A 81 -1.04 -3.02 -12.26
CA LEU A 81 -0.10 -2.41 -11.32
C LEU A 81 -0.04 -3.19 -10.00
N LEU A 82 -1.18 -3.65 -9.50
CA LEU A 82 -1.26 -4.43 -8.27
C LEU A 82 -0.59 -5.80 -8.46
N SER A 83 -0.88 -6.51 -9.55
CA SER A 83 -0.18 -7.76 -9.90
C SER A 83 1.32 -7.56 -10.02
N TYR A 84 1.78 -6.50 -10.72
CA TYR A 84 3.19 -6.17 -10.84
C TYR A 84 3.86 -6.00 -9.48
N GLN A 85 3.25 -5.24 -8.57
CA GLN A 85 3.81 -5.00 -7.23
C GLN A 85 3.86 -6.29 -6.42
N LEU A 86 2.79 -7.08 -6.40
CA LEU A 86 2.73 -8.34 -5.66
C LEU A 86 3.72 -9.39 -6.20
N HIS A 87 3.97 -9.45 -7.51
CA HIS A 87 5.02 -10.30 -8.07
C HIS A 87 6.42 -9.86 -7.62
N LYS A 88 6.65 -8.55 -7.48
CA LYS A 88 7.90 -8.03 -6.91
C LYS A 88 8.01 -8.37 -5.42
N ASP A 89 6.92 -8.23 -4.67
CA ASP A 89 6.86 -8.57 -3.25
C ASP A 89 7.13 -10.06 -3.03
N LEU A 90 6.61 -10.93 -3.89
CA LEU A 90 6.88 -12.37 -3.85
C LEU A 90 8.37 -12.69 -3.98
N LYS A 91 9.09 -11.99 -4.85
CA LYS A 91 10.55 -12.15 -5.00
C LYS A 91 11.34 -11.76 -3.75
N HIS A 92 10.81 -10.83 -2.96
CA HIS A 92 11.44 -10.33 -1.74
C HIS A 92 10.69 -10.74 -0.48
N LYS A 93 9.95 -11.87 -0.54
CA LYS A 93 9.04 -12.32 0.50
C LYS A 93 9.67 -12.37 1.89
N ASP A 94 10.83 -13.00 2.02
CA ASP A 94 11.48 -13.19 3.31
C ASP A 94 11.95 -11.86 3.92
N PHE A 95 12.49 -10.98 3.10
CA PHE A 95 12.82 -9.61 3.50
C PHE A 95 11.57 -8.85 3.99
N LEU A 96 10.50 -8.89 3.20
CA LEU A 96 9.23 -8.23 3.52
C LEU A 96 8.57 -8.80 4.77
N LYS A 97 8.71 -10.09 5.03
CA LYS A 97 8.26 -10.70 6.28
C LYS A 97 8.96 -10.07 7.49
N LYS A 98 10.28 -9.86 7.43
CA LYS A 98 11.03 -9.19 8.51
C LYS A 98 10.68 -7.71 8.64
N VAL A 99 10.52 -6.99 7.53
CA VAL A 99 10.01 -5.62 7.51
C VAL A 99 8.64 -5.53 8.18
N PHE A 100 7.71 -6.41 7.78
CA PHE A 100 6.36 -6.43 8.33
C PHE A 100 6.34 -6.74 9.84
N MET A 101 7.15 -7.69 10.28
CA MET A 101 7.29 -7.99 11.72
C MET A 101 7.77 -6.77 12.50
N PHE A 102 8.72 -5.99 11.99
CA PHE A 102 9.17 -4.75 12.61
C PHE A 102 8.08 -3.66 12.60
N LEU A 103 7.39 -3.50 11.47
CA LEU A 103 6.36 -2.49 11.29
C LEU A 103 5.07 -2.80 12.08
N SER A 104 4.80 -4.07 12.39
CA SER A 104 3.63 -4.48 13.18
C SER A 104 3.75 -4.18 14.67
N LEU A 105 4.93 -3.78 15.15
CA LEU A 105 5.09 -3.27 16.51
C LEU A 105 4.29 -1.97 16.67
N GLU A 106 3.61 -1.80 17.81
CA GLU A 106 2.71 -0.66 18.08
C GLU A 106 3.32 0.69 17.70
N LYS A 107 4.57 0.93 18.12
CA LYS A 107 5.30 2.18 17.86
C LYS A 107 5.61 2.46 16.38
N ASN A 108 5.54 1.44 15.52
CA ASN A 108 5.86 1.51 14.09
C ASN A 108 4.61 1.39 13.19
N PHE A 109 3.44 1.13 13.78
CA PHE A 109 2.19 0.92 13.06
C PHE A 109 1.82 2.09 12.12
N PRO A 110 2.00 3.36 12.48
CA PRO A 110 1.78 4.47 11.56
C PRO A 110 2.63 4.37 10.29
N THR A 111 3.90 3.99 10.42
CA THR A 111 4.80 3.78 9.26
C THR A 111 4.32 2.64 8.35
N MET A 112 3.74 1.58 8.93
CA MET A 112 3.15 0.49 8.18
C MET A 112 1.94 0.95 7.35
N LEU A 113 1.05 1.74 7.95
CA LEU A 113 -0.11 2.31 7.26
C LEU A 113 0.32 3.23 6.11
N ASP A 114 1.31 4.10 6.37
CA ASP A 114 1.85 4.99 5.35
C ASP A 114 2.50 4.21 4.19
N TYR A 115 3.21 3.14 4.48
CA TYR A 115 3.79 2.26 3.45
C TYR A 115 2.73 1.75 2.47
N PHE A 116 1.66 1.13 2.98
CA PHE A 116 0.59 0.58 2.13
C PHE A 116 -0.20 1.67 1.40
N PHE A 117 -0.50 2.77 2.09
CA PHE A 117 -1.21 3.89 1.49
C PHE A 117 -0.40 4.57 0.39
N SER A 118 0.89 4.77 0.60
CA SER A 118 1.80 5.37 -0.37
C SER A 118 1.93 4.54 -1.65
N ILE A 119 2.05 3.22 -1.54
CA ILE A 119 2.07 2.31 -2.72
C ILE A 119 0.75 2.40 -3.47
N SER A 120 -0.38 2.34 -2.77
CA SER A 120 -1.73 2.40 -3.36
C SER A 120 -1.99 3.75 -4.02
N SER A 121 -1.57 4.84 -3.41
CA SER A 121 -1.66 6.19 -3.97
C SER A 121 -0.83 6.33 -5.25
N ASN A 122 0.38 5.76 -5.27
CA ASN A 122 1.22 5.76 -6.46
C ASN A 122 0.59 4.96 -7.62
N MET A 123 -0.02 3.80 -7.34
CA MET A 123 -0.75 3.03 -8.35
C MET A 123 -1.89 3.83 -8.98
N TRP A 124 -2.70 4.53 -8.17
CA TRP A 124 -3.78 5.38 -8.69
C TRP A 124 -3.24 6.54 -9.53
N SER A 125 -2.15 7.17 -9.11
CA SER A 125 -1.48 8.22 -9.88
C SER A 125 -1.02 7.71 -11.25
N VAL A 126 -0.35 6.57 -11.31
CA VAL A 126 0.14 5.95 -12.56
C VAL A 126 -1.01 5.46 -13.44
N ALA A 127 -2.11 5.02 -12.84
CA ALA A 127 -3.31 4.65 -13.58
C ALA A 127 -4.02 5.85 -14.24
N GLY A 128 -3.66 7.09 -13.85
CA GLY A 128 -4.24 8.32 -14.39
C GLY A 128 -5.52 8.75 -13.65
N ASP A 129 -5.60 8.48 -12.35
CA ASP A 129 -6.71 8.95 -11.53
C ASP A 129 -6.65 10.47 -11.34
N THR A 130 -7.74 11.15 -11.70
CA THR A 130 -7.93 12.61 -11.57
C THR A 130 -8.98 12.96 -10.52
N SER A 131 -9.41 11.99 -9.70
CA SER A 131 -10.43 12.24 -8.68
C SER A 131 -9.93 13.20 -7.61
N THR A 132 -10.86 13.97 -7.07
CA THR A 132 -10.67 14.93 -5.97
C THR A 132 -11.55 14.53 -4.78
N ASP A 133 -11.38 15.24 -3.67
CA ASP A 133 -12.18 15.14 -2.45
C ASP A 133 -12.31 13.72 -1.88
N ILE A 134 -13.49 13.34 -1.43
CA ILE A 134 -13.78 12.03 -0.83
C ILE A 134 -13.43 10.87 -1.76
N ASN A 135 -13.65 11.03 -3.08
CA ASN A 135 -13.32 9.99 -4.05
C ASN A 135 -11.82 9.73 -4.16
N TYR A 136 -11.01 10.75 -3.99
CA TYR A 136 -9.54 10.63 -3.96
C TYR A 136 -9.10 9.70 -2.81
N TYR A 137 -9.58 9.96 -1.60
CA TYR A 137 -9.21 9.18 -0.42
C TYR A 137 -9.81 7.78 -0.43
N SER A 138 -11.11 7.65 -0.75
CA SER A 138 -11.80 6.36 -0.70
C SER A 138 -11.21 5.34 -1.68
N LYS A 139 -10.86 5.75 -2.90
CA LYS A 139 -10.19 4.86 -3.87
C LYS A 139 -8.86 4.33 -3.33
N ARG A 140 -8.05 5.21 -2.72
CA ARG A 140 -6.74 4.87 -2.17
C ARG A 140 -6.85 3.94 -0.97
N VAL A 141 -7.78 4.22 -0.06
CA VAL A 141 -8.05 3.37 1.11
C VAL A 141 -8.53 1.98 0.69
N ILE A 142 -9.46 1.90 -0.28
CA ILE A 142 -9.94 0.61 -0.80
C ILE A 142 -8.78 -0.19 -1.40
N LEU A 143 -7.96 0.43 -2.25
CA LEU A 143 -6.81 -0.26 -2.84
C LEU A 143 -5.75 -0.64 -1.80
N CYS A 144 -5.51 0.22 -0.81
CA CYS A 144 -4.65 -0.07 0.33
C CYS A 144 -5.12 -1.32 1.07
N THR A 145 -6.43 -1.44 1.33
CA THR A 145 -7.03 -2.62 1.99
C THR A 145 -6.87 -3.88 1.13
N VAL A 146 -7.11 -3.79 -0.18
CA VAL A 146 -6.92 -4.92 -1.10
C VAL A 146 -5.46 -5.36 -1.13
N TYR A 147 -4.54 -4.41 -1.32
CA TYR A 147 -3.11 -4.69 -1.38
C TYR A 147 -2.59 -5.29 -0.08
N SER A 148 -2.87 -4.66 1.07
CA SER A 148 -2.40 -5.16 2.37
C SER A 148 -2.93 -6.55 2.70
N LYS A 149 -4.18 -6.86 2.35
CA LYS A 149 -4.77 -8.18 2.54
C LYS A 149 -4.04 -9.27 1.76
N ILE A 150 -3.79 -9.04 0.46
CA ILE A 150 -3.08 -10.01 -0.39
C ILE A 150 -1.62 -10.10 0.04
N PHE A 151 -0.99 -8.98 0.38
CA PHE A 151 0.37 -8.92 0.89
C PHE A 151 0.55 -9.76 2.16
N ILE A 152 -0.34 -9.61 3.14
CA ILE A 152 -0.28 -10.39 4.38
C ILE A 152 -0.41 -11.88 4.07
N LYS A 153 -1.36 -12.27 3.22
CA LYS A 153 -1.50 -13.67 2.76
C LYS A 153 -0.22 -14.18 2.10
N LEU A 154 0.41 -13.37 1.25
CA LEU A 154 1.65 -13.69 0.55
C LEU A 154 2.80 -13.95 1.53
N ILE A 155 3.03 -13.07 2.52
CA ILE A 155 4.17 -13.19 3.43
C ILE A 155 3.96 -14.27 4.51
N THR A 156 2.71 -14.63 4.83
CA THR A 156 2.41 -15.62 5.88
C THR A 156 2.26 -17.04 5.34
N SER A 157 1.85 -17.22 4.09
CA SER A 157 1.67 -18.55 3.49
C SER A 157 3.00 -19.16 3.07
N GLN A 158 3.28 -20.41 3.41
CA GLN A 158 4.53 -21.08 3.04
C GLN A 158 4.69 -21.22 1.52
N ASN A 159 3.66 -21.70 0.84
CA ASN A 159 3.67 -22.06 -0.58
C ASN A 159 2.86 -21.07 -1.44
N TYR A 160 3.07 -19.76 -1.27
CA TYR A 160 2.40 -18.77 -2.08
C TYR A 160 3.07 -18.64 -3.45
N THR A 161 2.30 -18.79 -4.53
CA THR A 161 2.81 -18.84 -5.91
C THR A 161 2.36 -17.63 -6.74
N ALA A 162 3.00 -17.45 -7.88
CA ALA A 162 2.62 -16.40 -8.84
C ALA A 162 1.18 -16.56 -9.37
N SER A 163 0.70 -17.80 -9.56
CA SER A 163 -0.69 -18.06 -9.98
C SER A 163 -1.70 -17.63 -8.92
N MET A 164 -1.39 -17.82 -7.64
CA MET A 164 -2.24 -17.39 -6.54
C MET A 164 -2.35 -15.85 -6.45
N ILE A 165 -1.33 -15.12 -6.88
CA ILE A 165 -1.41 -13.65 -6.98
C ILE A 165 -2.53 -13.23 -7.92
N GLU A 166 -2.55 -13.78 -9.13
CA GLU A 166 -3.55 -13.41 -10.15
C GLU A 166 -4.97 -13.79 -9.70
N GLU A 167 -5.13 -14.95 -9.07
CA GLU A 167 -6.40 -15.37 -8.50
C GLU A 167 -6.87 -14.44 -7.39
N ASP A 168 -6.00 -14.13 -6.41
CA ASP A 168 -6.35 -13.25 -5.29
C ASP A 168 -6.65 -11.83 -5.75
N VAL A 169 -5.86 -11.27 -6.68
CA VAL A 169 -6.11 -9.95 -7.25
C VAL A 169 -7.47 -9.89 -7.94
N ASN A 170 -7.78 -10.89 -8.79
CA ASN A 170 -9.09 -10.97 -9.44
C ASN A 170 -10.23 -11.06 -8.43
N ASN A 171 -10.09 -11.94 -7.43
CA ASN A 171 -11.12 -12.14 -6.41
C ASN A 171 -11.38 -10.88 -5.58
N GLU A 172 -10.34 -10.21 -5.10
CA GLU A 172 -10.50 -9.01 -4.28
C GLU A 172 -11.01 -7.81 -5.09
N LEU A 173 -10.55 -7.58 -6.31
CA LEU A 173 -11.07 -6.52 -7.17
C LEU A 173 -12.53 -6.77 -7.59
N ASN A 174 -12.93 -8.02 -7.81
CA ASN A 174 -14.32 -8.37 -8.07
C ASN A 174 -15.23 -8.10 -6.85
N LYS A 175 -14.74 -8.32 -5.62
CA LYS A 175 -15.48 -7.94 -4.39
C LYS A 175 -15.68 -6.43 -4.31
N VAL A 176 -14.64 -5.63 -4.61
CA VAL A 176 -14.75 -4.17 -4.67
C VAL A 176 -15.78 -3.72 -5.70
N LYS A 177 -15.77 -4.34 -6.89
CA LYS A 177 -16.75 -4.04 -7.94
C LYS A 177 -18.19 -4.31 -7.45
N LYS A 178 -18.44 -5.49 -6.89
CA LYS A 178 -19.76 -5.84 -6.32
C LYS A 178 -20.20 -4.89 -5.22
N PHE A 179 -19.28 -4.49 -4.33
CA PHE A 179 -19.56 -3.52 -3.28
C PHE A 179 -19.97 -2.16 -3.84
N ASN A 180 -19.26 -1.66 -4.87
CA ASN A 180 -19.60 -0.39 -5.52
C ASN A 180 -20.96 -0.46 -6.25
N GLU A 181 -21.29 -1.59 -6.87
CA GLU A 181 -22.61 -1.82 -7.48
C GLU A 181 -23.73 -1.83 -6.44
N LEU A 182 -23.52 -2.47 -5.29
CA LEU A 182 -24.46 -2.47 -4.17
C LEU A 182 -24.63 -1.06 -3.59
N LYS A 183 -23.51 -0.34 -3.37
CA LYS A 183 -23.53 1.04 -2.88
C LYS A 183 -24.31 1.95 -3.81
N SER A 184 -24.13 1.85 -5.11
CA SER A 184 -24.89 2.64 -6.09
C SER A 184 -26.40 2.37 -6.07
N LYS A 185 -26.80 1.11 -5.83
CA LYS A 185 -28.20 0.72 -5.65
C LYS A 185 -28.79 1.25 -4.35
N ILE A 186 -28.03 1.15 -3.23
CA ILE A 186 -28.46 1.61 -1.90
C ILE A 186 -28.54 3.15 -1.85
N LEU A 187 -27.61 3.84 -2.51
CA LEU A 187 -27.57 5.30 -2.60
C LEU A 187 -28.38 5.86 -3.78
N SER A 188 -29.30 5.07 -4.38
CA SER A 188 -30.23 5.57 -5.37
C SER A 188 -31.06 6.73 -4.78
N PRO A 189 -31.47 7.72 -5.59
CA PRO A 189 -32.24 8.90 -5.13
C PRO A 189 -33.45 8.52 -4.27
N ASP A 190 -34.10 7.40 -4.57
CA ASP A 190 -35.27 6.90 -3.85
C ASP A 190 -34.93 6.48 -2.41
N ILE A 191 -33.81 5.77 -2.21
CA ILE A 191 -33.37 5.32 -0.87
C ILE A 191 -32.80 6.50 -0.07
N LEU A 192 -32.06 7.41 -0.71
CA LEU A 192 -31.59 8.62 -0.05
C LEU A 192 -32.76 9.52 0.42
N SER A 193 -33.86 9.55 -0.31
CA SER A 193 -35.08 10.27 0.11
C SER A 193 -35.70 9.67 1.37
N ILE A 194 -35.66 8.34 1.52
CA ILE A 194 -36.12 7.63 2.69
C ILE A 194 -35.24 7.96 3.91
N PHE A 195 -33.91 7.89 3.76
CA PHE A 195 -32.98 8.23 4.84
C PHE A 195 -33.08 9.70 5.28
N LYS A 196 -33.30 10.64 4.35
CA LYS A 196 -33.55 12.05 4.70
C LYS A 196 -34.82 12.24 5.54
N LYS A 197 -35.86 11.44 5.35
CA LYS A 197 -37.07 11.45 6.17
C LYS A 197 -36.86 10.95 7.59
N PHE A 198 -35.91 10.05 7.80
CA PHE A 198 -35.57 9.47 9.12
C PHE A 198 -34.48 10.23 9.90
N ASN A 199 -33.91 11.32 9.35
CA ASN A 199 -32.91 12.12 10.07
C ASN A 199 -33.61 13.29 10.82
N PRO A 200 -33.83 13.19 12.16
CA PRO A 200 -34.61 14.17 12.93
C PRO A 200 -33.89 15.51 13.16
N LYS A 201 -32.64 15.68 12.66
CA LYS A 201 -31.84 16.89 12.90
C LYS A 201 -32.12 18.05 11.93
N ASN A 202 -32.96 17.90 10.90
CA ASN A 202 -33.24 18.97 9.93
C ASN A 202 -34.56 19.71 10.16
N ASN A 203 -35.23 19.51 11.29
CA ASN A 203 -36.42 20.33 11.69
C ASN A 203 -36.01 21.48 12.62
N LYS A 204 -35.03 22.29 12.27
CA LYS A 204 -34.98 23.64 12.79
C LYS A 204 -35.98 24.50 11.97
N LYS A 205 -37.16 24.67 12.54
CA LYS A 205 -38.11 25.70 12.09
C LYS A 205 -37.36 27.02 12.05
N GLU A 206 -37.39 27.67 10.89
CA GLU A 206 -37.15 29.10 10.80
C GLU A 206 -38.12 29.82 11.73
N GLY A 207 -37.61 30.25 12.87
CA GLY A 207 -38.32 31.16 13.76
C GLY A 207 -38.44 32.51 13.04
N ARG A 208 -39.64 32.89 12.63
CA ARG A 208 -39.96 34.25 12.28
C ARG A 208 -39.68 35.12 13.49
N GLY A 209 -38.64 35.97 13.40
CA GLY A 209 -38.41 37.06 14.32
C GLY A 209 -39.33 38.23 13.95
N PHE A 210 -39.96 38.76 14.95
CA PHE A 210 -40.51 40.09 14.97
C PHE A 210 -39.42 41.13 15.05
#